data_be31d6b42ebb9d00d07c11d8188356d0
#
_entry.id   be31d6b42ebb9d00d07c11d8188356d0
#
_cell.length_a   1.000
_cell.length_b   1.000
_cell.length_c   1.000
_cell.angle_alpha   90.00
_cell.angle_beta   90.00
_cell.angle_gamma   90.00
#
_symmetry.space_group_name_H-M   'P 1'
#
loop_
_entity.id
_entity.type
_entity.pdbx_description
1 polymer ?
#
loop_
_entity_poly.entity_id
_entity_poly.type
_entity_poly.pdbx_seq_one_letter_code
_entity_poly.pdbx_strand_id
1 'polypeptide(L)'
;VKTRWEKHPCIVILLKNGQYVLYLDVGNAKFGKDIKNTLINEINNQYRHLSIDDFFDDDSIVLLDNFHQNIINKSFKIKLLNDLIALHLKIITTCDFEYNYVVNEFEAFDDFYNYKLLGLGNKRREELIKKWVELGRADSISEKDLYTEVDLLKGNIDRILYKNIVPARPFYILVFLQMFEAHKKLNIELTSFGHCYQELIYKTFENIKINSKDYSKYINILTELAWFIFYLKKNKLNQHEIDCFFNKYDEKFLSISNERDVILDNLIKSHILVDSDMDIYFKYPYILLFCCQKIAENCNNSESFQIVLDELIDKLHMEESANILIFVTHHTKNKLVLEKIQNCLCLQFSQAKEATLNKNELDFITDFLNEISNIVLEQREIQKERDHNNENLDYIENSELSLD
;
A
#
# COMPACT_ATOMS: atom_id res chain seq x y z
N VAL A 1 -28.85 16.87 3.36
CA VAL A 1 -27.76 16.86 4.36
C VAL A 1 -27.11 15.49 4.25
N LYS A 2 -26.07 15.36 3.39
CA LYS A 2 -25.23 14.17 3.40
C LYS A 2 -24.49 14.19 4.73
N THR A 3 -24.88 13.32 5.63
CA THR A 3 -24.33 13.21 6.96
C THR A 3 -22.87 12.78 6.86
N ARG A 4 -22.00 13.38 7.66
CA ARG A 4 -20.55 13.10 7.79
C ARG A 4 -20.28 11.60 8.04
N TRP A 5 -21.27 10.88 8.50
CA TRP A 5 -21.30 9.44 8.83
C TRP A 5 -21.16 8.48 7.64
N GLU A 6 -21.57 8.87 6.43
CA GLU A 6 -21.49 8.01 5.23
C GLU A 6 -20.02 7.70 4.82
N LYS A 7 -19.07 8.46 5.37
CA LYS A 7 -17.63 8.27 5.07
C LYS A 7 -16.97 7.23 5.98
N HIS A 8 -17.60 6.81 7.06
CA HIS A 8 -17.02 5.91 8.05
C HIS A 8 -17.95 4.73 8.34
N PRO A 9 -17.85 3.63 7.56
CA PRO A 9 -18.74 2.46 7.71
C PRO A 9 -18.74 1.86 9.11
N CYS A 10 -17.60 1.90 9.84
CA CYS A 10 -17.52 1.42 11.22
C CYS A 10 -18.47 2.17 12.17
N ILE A 11 -18.62 3.49 12.00
CA ILE A 11 -19.53 4.29 12.80
C ILE A 11 -20.98 3.85 12.56
N VAL A 12 -21.35 3.60 11.30
CA VAL A 12 -22.69 3.13 10.94
C VAL A 12 -23.00 1.78 11.60
N ILE A 13 -22.02 0.88 11.67
CA ILE A 13 -22.18 -0.44 12.32
C ILE A 13 -22.39 -0.27 13.82
N LEU A 14 -21.59 0.55 14.48
CA LEU A 14 -21.70 0.81 15.92
C LEU A 14 -23.03 1.45 16.28
N LEU A 15 -23.47 2.45 15.50
CA LEU A 15 -24.78 3.09 15.67
C LEU A 15 -25.94 2.10 15.47
N LYS A 16 -25.84 1.17 14.51
CA LYS A 16 -26.86 0.12 14.31
C LYS A 16 -26.93 -0.86 15.50
N ASN A 17 -25.83 -1.02 16.23
CA ASN A 17 -25.76 -1.82 17.43
C ASN A 17 -26.23 -1.05 18.69
N GLY A 18 -26.74 0.17 18.53
CA GLY A 18 -27.28 0.99 19.63
C GLY A 18 -26.22 1.76 20.42
N GLN A 19 -24.96 1.83 19.92
CA GLN A 19 -23.87 2.55 20.59
C GLN A 19 -23.76 3.97 20.02
N TYR A 20 -23.63 4.97 20.87
CA TYR A 20 -23.31 6.33 20.43
C TYR A 20 -21.83 6.47 20.14
N VAL A 21 -21.49 7.08 19.00
CA VAL A 21 -20.11 7.23 18.54
C VAL A 21 -19.81 8.69 18.23
N LEU A 22 -18.91 9.29 18.98
CA LEU A 22 -18.40 10.63 18.69
C LEU A 22 -17.13 10.53 17.84
N TYR A 23 -17.19 11.03 16.61
CA TYR A 23 -16.05 11.06 15.70
C TYR A 23 -15.27 12.36 15.86
N LEU A 24 -13.97 12.26 16.10
CA LEU A 24 -13.04 13.37 16.21
C LEU A 24 -11.85 13.13 15.26
N ASP A 25 -11.72 13.95 14.23
CA ASP A 25 -10.54 14.00 13.40
C ASP A 25 -9.47 14.86 14.08
N VAL A 26 -8.51 14.21 14.72
CA VAL A 26 -7.44 14.88 15.50
C VAL A 26 -6.57 15.78 14.63
N GLY A 27 -6.47 15.46 13.34
CA GLY A 27 -5.74 16.26 12.36
C GLY A 27 -6.43 17.60 11.98
N ASN A 28 -7.74 17.71 12.20
CA ASN A 28 -8.51 18.89 11.79
C ASN A 28 -9.34 19.50 12.94
N ALA A 29 -9.43 18.82 14.09
CA ALA A 29 -10.24 19.30 15.21
C ALA A 29 -9.57 20.49 15.92
N LYS A 30 -10.37 21.52 16.22
CA LYS A 30 -9.94 22.62 17.09
C LYS A 30 -10.26 22.26 18.54
N PHE A 31 -9.26 21.78 19.25
CA PHE A 31 -9.40 21.48 20.67
C PHE A 31 -9.23 22.75 21.51
N GLY A 32 -10.23 23.03 22.36
CA GLY A 32 -10.11 24.07 23.39
C GLY A 32 -9.27 23.60 24.59
N LYS A 33 -9.01 24.52 25.53
CA LYS A 33 -8.31 24.15 26.78
C LYS A 33 -9.11 23.15 27.65
N ASP A 34 -10.43 23.19 27.54
CA ASP A 34 -11.38 22.29 28.20
C ASP A 34 -11.88 21.27 27.19
N ILE A 35 -11.48 20.01 27.38
CA ILE A 35 -11.80 18.90 26.47
C ILE A 35 -13.28 18.57 26.59
N LYS A 36 -13.87 18.60 27.79
CA LYS A 36 -15.30 18.31 27.99
C LYS A 36 -16.18 19.27 27.17
N ASN A 37 -15.88 20.54 27.17
CA ASN A 37 -16.61 21.53 26.35
C ASN A 37 -16.42 21.28 24.85
N THR A 38 -15.24 20.82 24.44
CA THR A 38 -15.00 20.44 23.03
C THR A 38 -15.85 19.23 22.64
N LEU A 39 -15.94 18.20 23.50
CA LEU A 39 -16.80 17.04 23.28
C LEU A 39 -18.28 17.43 23.18
N ILE A 40 -18.76 18.27 24.11
CA ILE A 40 -20.15 18.77 24.13
C ILE A 40 -20.48 19.48 22.80
N ASN A 41 -19.59 20.35 22.33
CA ASN A 41 -19.78 21.05 21.06
C ASN A 41 -19.84 20.09 19.88
N GLU A 42 -18.95 19.07 19.86
CA GLU A 42 -18.94 18.08 18.79
C GLU A 42 -20.14 17.13 18.88
N ILE A 43 -20.63 16.76 20.06
CA ILE A 43 -21.89 16.01 20.23
C ILE A 43 -23.05 16.80 19.61
N ASN A 44 -23.20 18.08 19.97
CA ASN A 44 -24.22 18.94 19.41
C ASN A 44 -24.12 19.13 17.88
N ASN A 45 -22.91 19.12 17.34
CA ASN A 45 -22.67 19.21 15.90
C ASN A 45 -23.03 17.90 15.17
N GLN A 46 -22.84 16.77 15.82
CA GLN A 46 -23.01 15.44 15.20
C GLN A 46 -24.39 14.85 15.45
N TYR A 47 -25.02 15.17 16.57
CA TYR A 47 -26.35 14.66 16.97
C TYR A 47 -27.34 15.79 17.15
N ARG A 48 -28.57 15.63 16.61
CA ARG A 48 -29.61 16.65 16.72
C ARG A 48 -30.47 16.54 17.99
N HIS A 49 -30.59 15.31 18.53
CA HIS A 49 -31.56 15.01 19.61
C HIS A 49 -30.93 14.17 20.72
N LEU A 50 -29.65 14.00 20.76
CA LEU A 50 -28.96 13.28 21.83
C LEU A 50 -28.75 14.25 23.00
N SER A 51 -29.19 13.87 24.20
CA SER A 51 -28.81 14.62 25.38
C SER A 51 -27.33 14.39 25.72
N ILE A 52 -26.71 15.39 26.30
CA ILE A 52 -25.31 15.30 26.69
C ILE A 52 -25.11 14.27 27.78
N ASP A 53 -26.05 14.21 28.71
CA ASP A 53 -26.04 13.27 29.83
C ASP A 53 -26.19 11.83 29.32
N ASP A 54 -27.10 11.57 28.35
CA ASP A 54 -27.26 10.25 27.74
C ASP A 54 -25.96 9.78 27.06
N PHE A 55 -25.20 10.70 26.43
CA PHE A 55 -23.91 10.33 25.82
C PHE A 55 -22.85 9.91 26.84
N PHE A 56 -22.82 10.57 28.01
CA PHE A 56 -21.84 10.26 29.05
C PHE A 56 -22.29 9.13 29.99
N ASP A 57 -23.59 8.83 30.08
CA ASP A 57 -24.13 7.77 30.93
C ASP A 57 -24.17 6.41 30.21
N ASP A 58 -24.22 6.40 28.88
CA ASP A 58 -24.27 5.20 28.07
C ASP A 58 -22.84 4.70 27.70
N ASP A 59 -22.81 3.49 27.17
CA ASP A 59 -21.59 2.78 26.68
C ASP A 59 -21.07 3.44 25.38
N SER A 60 -20.84 4.75 25.45
CA SER A 60 -20.50 5.59 24.31
C SER A 60 -19.03 5.47 23.91
N ILE A 61 -18.77 5.64 22.62
CA ILE A 61 -17.43 5.45 22.01
C ILE A 61 -16.95 6.79 21.45
N VAL A 62 -15.71 7.15 21.74
CA VAL A 62 -15.00 8.24 21.07
C VAL A 62 -14.02 7.65 20.08
N LEU A 63 -14.20 7.95 18.79
CA LEU A 63 -13.30 7.57 17.70
C LEU A 63 -12.37 8.75 17.39
N LEU A 64 -11.09 8.59 17.74
CA LEU A 64 -10.03 9.54 17.45
C LEU A 64 -9.33 9.12 16.15
N ASP A 65 -9.62 9.82 15.07
CA ASP A 65 -9.02 9.54 13.77
C ASP A 65 -7.78 10.40 13.54
N ASN A 66 -6.81 9.88 12.77
CA ASN A 66 -5.55 10.56 12.46
C ASN A 66 -4.74 10.98 13.70
N PHE A 67 -4.73 10.17 14.74
CA PHE A 67 -4.05 10.49 16.00
C PHE A 67 -2.54 10.70 15.85
N HIS A 68 -1.92 10.14 14.82
CA HIS A 68 -0.50 10.31 14.49
C HIS A 68 -0.15 11.72 14.03
N GLN A 69 -1.10 12.51 13.51
CA GLN A 69 -0.78 13.84 12.96
C GLN A 69 -0.28 14.81 14.03
N ASN A 70 0.79 15.56 13.68
CA ASN A 70 1.51 16.43 14.62
C ASN A 70 0.90 17.84 14.77
N ILE A 71 -0.37 18.06 14.38
CA ILE A 71 -1.07 19.33 14.56
C ILE A 71 -1.24 19.67 16.05
N ILE A 72 -1.27 18.64 16.89
CA ILE A 72 -1.38 18.76 18.34
C ILE A 72 -0.08 18.21 18.97
N ASN A 73 0.51 18.97 19.90
CA ASN A 73 1.72 18.55 20.58
C ASN A 73 1.51 17.32 21.49
N LYS A 74 2.60 16.61 21.78
CA LYS A 74 2.60 15.38 22.58
C LYS A 74 1.90 15.55 23.94
N SER A 75 2.20 16.63 24.65
CA SER A 75 1.62 16.92 25.97
C SER A 75 0.10 17.07 25.92
N PHE A 76 -0.43 17.65 24.84
CA PHE A 76 -1.87 17.78 24.67
C PHE A 76 -2.53 16.44 24.31
N LYS A 77 -1.87 15.60 23.50
CA LYS A 77 -2.36 14.25 23.17
C LYS A 77 -2.50 13.40 24.42
N ILE A 78 -1.49 13.42 25.31
CA ILE A 78 -1.52 12.73 26.60
C ILE A 78 -2.68 13.25 27.45
N LYS A 79 -2.82 14.57 27.56
CA LYS A 79 -3.91 15.18 28.30
C LYS A 79 -5.28 14.76 27.73
N LEU A 80 -5.44 14.79 26.39
CA LEU A 80 -6.69 14.38 25.73
C LEU A 80 -7.08 12.94 26.10
N LEU A 81 -6.14 12.00 26.02
CA LEU A 81 -6.38 10.61 26.39
C LEU A 81 -6.75 10.47 27.86
N ASN A 82 -6.00 11.08 28.77
CA ASN A 82 -6.26 11.03 30.19
C ASN A 82 -7.63 11.63 30.56
N ASP A 83 -8.00 12.74 29.95
CA ASP A 83 -9.31 13.38 30.18
C ASP A 83 -10.46 12.48 29.65
N LEU A 84 -10.29 11.81 28.50
CA LEU A 84 -11.27 10.85 27.97
C LEU A 84 -11.39 9.60 28.84
N ILE A 85 -10.29 9.06 29.34
CA ILE A 85 -10.26 7.93 30.28
C ILE A 85 -10.96 8.32 31.59
N ALA A 86 -10.68 9.51 32.10
CA ALA A 86 -11.33 10.02 33.31
C ALA A 86 -12.85 10.21 33.19
N LEU A 87 -13.33 10.37 31.94
CA LEU A 87 -14.77 10.42 31.63
C LEU A 87 -15.40 9.03 31.42
N HIS A 88 -14.63 7.96 31.63
CA HIS A 88 -15.05 6.55 31.45
C HIS A 88 -15.55 6.21 30.03
N LEU A 89 -15.13 6.96 29.02
CA LEU A 89 -15.51 6.73 27.62
C LEU A 89 -14.67 5.60 27.01
N LYS A 90 -15.29 4.78 26.18
CA LYS A 90 -14.56 3.84 25.32
C LYS A 90 -13.85 4.61 24.21
N ILE A 91 -12.58 4.33 24.02
CA ILE A 91 -11.73 5.07 23.07
C ILE A 91 -11.25 4.11 21.97
N ILE A 92 -11.46 4.50 20.72
CA ILE A 92 -10.85 3.87 19.56
C ILE A 92 -9.97 4.91 18.89
N THR A 93 -8.68 4.61 18.73
CA THR A 93 -7.76 5.49 18.00
C THR A 93 -7.31 4.85 16.72
N THR A 94 -7.23 5.64 15.63
CA THR A 94 -6.55 5.23 14.40
C THR A 94 -5.26 6.01 14.23
N CYS A 95 -4.19 5.32 13.88
CA CYS A 95 -2.89 5.93 13.58
C CYS A 95 -2.16 5.14 12.49
N ASP A 96 -1.22 5.77 11.82
CA ASP A 96 -0.34 5.08 10.89
C ASP A 96 0.57 4.09 11.64
N PHE A 97 0.92 2.99 10.99
CA PHE A 97 1.70 1.90 11.57
C PHE A 97 3.04 2.37 12.16
N GLU A 98 3.67 3.32 11.49
CA GLU A 98 4.97 3.87 11.93
C GLU A 98 4.88 4.65 13.23
N TYR A 99 3.70 5.13 13.58
CA TYR A 99 3.44 5.80 14.85
C TYR A 99 3.52 4.88 16.07
N ASN A 100 3.50 3.55 15.89
CA ASN A 100 3.64 2.59 17.00
C ASN A 100 4.95 2.73 17.76
N TYR A 101 6.05 3.15 17.11
CA TYR A 101 7.31 3.42 17.79
C TYR A 101 7.22 4.62 18.73
N VAL A 102 6.37 5.60 18.40
CA VAL A 102 6.14 6.79 19.21
C VAL A 102 5.08 6.54 20.29
N VAL A 103 4.10 5.67 19.99
CA VAL A 103 3.02 5.27 20.91
C VAL A 103 3.57 4.58 22.15
N ASN A 104 4.63 3.76 22.02
CA ASN A 104 5.29 3.11 23.15
C ASN A 104 5.91 4.10 24.17
N GLU A 105 6.00 5.38 23.83
CA GLU A 105 6.42 6.44 24.75
C GLU A 105 5.27 7.07 25.54
N PHE A 106 4.02 6.66 25.29
CA PHE A 106 2.85 7.18 25.99
C PHE A 106 2.32 6.13 26.96
N GLU A 107 2.57 6.30 28.26
CA GLU A 107 1.99 5.47 29.32
C GLU A 107 0.46 5.33 29.23
N ALA A 108 -0.23 6.34 28.67
CA ALA A 108 -1.67 6.32 28.46
C ALA A 108 -2.16 5.25 27.48
N PHE A 109 -1.27 4.60 26.71
CA PHE A 109 -1.61 3.50 25.80
C PHE A 109 -1.33 2.11 26.38
N ASP A 110 -0.76 2.02 27.56
CA ASP A 110 -0.44 0.70 28.17
C ASP A 110 -1.69 -0.16 28.39
N ASP A 111 -2.84 0.48 28.59
CA ASP A 111 -4.15 -0.18 28.73
C ASP A 111 -4.91 -0.38 27.40
N PHE A 112 -4.32 0.03 26.27
CA PHE A 112 -4.97 -0.11 24.96
C PHE A 112 -4.62 -1.42 24.27
N TYR A 113 -5.63 -2.08 23.70
CA TYR A 113 -5.41 -3.21 22.81
C TYR A 113 -4.96 -2.70 21.43
N ASN A 114 -3.78 -3.10 21.00
CA ASN A 114 -3.20 -2.70 19.74
C ASN A 114 -3.55 -3.71 18.63
N TYR A 115 -4.16 -3.24 17.55
CA TYR A 115 -4.50 -4.04 16.38
C TYR A 115 -3.85 -3.44 15.12
N LYS A 116 -3.15 -4.28 14.35
CA LYS A 116 -2.64 -3.91 13.04
C LYS A 116 -3.64 -4.31 11.95
N LEU A 117 -4.09 -3.32 11.15
CA LEU A 117 -4.86 -3.62 9.94
C LEU A 117 -3.92 -4.15 8.87
N LEU A 118 -4.06 -5.42 8.56
CA LEU A 118 -3.35 -6.07 7.48
C LEU A 118 -3.95 -5.71 6.11
N GLY A 119 -3.21 -5.95 5.04
CA GLY A 119 -3.75 -5.93 3.69
C GLY A 119 -4.85 -6.99 3.50
N LEU A 120 -5.62 -6.86 2.41
CA LEU A 120 -6.62 -7.88 2.08
C LEU A 120 -5.93 -9.17 1.66
N GLY A 121 -6.19 -10.27 2.38
CA GLY A 121 -5.80 -11.61 1.97
C GLY A 121 -6.55 -12.09 0.71
N ASN A 122 -6.20 -13.26 0.21
CA ASN A 122 -6.71 -13.84 -1.03
C ASN A 122 -8.24 -13.92 -1.06
N LYS A 123 -8.85 -14.37 0.04
CA LYS A 123 -10.32 -14.45 0.17
C LYS A 123 -10.97 -13.07 0.03
N ARG A 124 -10.50 -12.08 0.77
CA ARG A 124 -11.06 -10.72 0.74
C ARG A 124 -10.77 -9.99 -0.57
N ARG A 125 -9.62 -10.26 -1.20
CA ARG A 125 -9.30 -9.76 -2.54
C ARG A 125 -10.32 -10.29 -3.55
N GLU A 126 -10.58 -11.59 -3.54
CA GLU A 126 -11.54 -12.20 -4.45
C GLU A 126 -12.96 -11.67 -4.23
N GLU A 127 -13.43 -11.55 -2.98
CA GLU A 127 -14.73 -10.94 -2.66
C GLU A 127 -14.85 -9.51 -3.22
N LEU A 128 -13.79 -8.70 -3.11
CA LEU A 128 -13.77 -7.34 -3.64
C LEU A 128 -13.82 -7.31 -5.16
N ILE A 129 -13.03 -8.16 -5.82
CA ILE A 129 -13.01 -8.30 -7.29
C ILE A 129 -14.36 -8.79 -7.80
N LYS A 130 -14.96 -9.79 -7.13
CA LYS A 130 -16.28 -10.30 -7.49
C LYS A 130 -17.35 -9.21 -7.45
N LYS A 131 -17.40 -8.44 -6.36
CA LYS A 131 -18.30 -7.29 -6.25
C LYS A 131 -18.07 -6.24 -7.33
N TRP A 132 -16.82 -6.02 -7.72
CA TRP A 132 -16.49 -5.11 -8.82
C TRP A 132 -17.04 -5.62 -10.16
N VAL A 133 -16.86 -6.91 -10.47
CA VAL A 133 -17.33 -7.54 -11.71
C VAL A 133 -18.86 -7.56 -11.78
N GLU A 134 -19.54 -7.78 -10.65
CA GLU A 134 -21.00 -7.77 -10.54
C GLU A 134 -21.60 -6.36 -10.61
N LEU A 135 -20.81 -5.29 -10.47
CA LEU A 135 -21.31 -3.93 -10.41
C LEU A 135 -22.07 -3.55 -11.69
N GLY A 136 -23.37 -3.35 -11.54
CA GLY A 136 -24.28 -3.03 -12.68
C GLY A 136 -24.61 -4.21 -13.58
N ARG A 137 -24.15 -5.45 -13.27
CA ARG A 137 -24.36 -6.66 -14.09
C ARG A 137 -24.79 -7.88 -13.28
N ALA A 138 -25.08 -7.73 -11.99
CA ALA A 138 -25.35 -8.85 -11.09
C ALA A 138 -26.44 -9.80 -11.60
N ASP A 139 -27.52 -9.26 -12.20
CA ASP A 139 -28.65 -10.04 -12.70
C ASP A 139 -28.46 -10.57 -14.14
N SER A 140 -27.39 -10.19 -14.83
CA SER A 140 -27.19 -10.48 -16.27
C SER A 140 -25.96 -11.31 -16.59
N ILE A 141 -25.01 -11.43 -15.66
CA ILE A 141 -23.79 -12.20 -15.86
C ILE A 141 -24.01 -13.68 -15.49
N SER A 142 -23.56 -14.59 -16.37
CA SER A 142 -23.58 -16.03 -16.03
C SER A 142 -22.54 -16.33 -14.97
N GLU A 143 -22.79 -17.33 -14.12
CA GLU A 143 -21.86 -17.76 -13.07
C GLU A 143 -20.49 -18.14 -13.66
N LYS A 144 -20.47 -18.81 -14.80
CA LYS A 144 -19.24 -19.18 -15.51
C LYS A 144 -18.43 -17.95 -15.95
N ASP A 145 -19.11 -16.97 -16.54
CA ASP A 145 -18.45 -15.74 -17.03
C ASP A 145 -17.96 -14.90 -15.86
N LEU A 146 -18.73 -14.84 -14.77
CA LEU A 146 -18.37 -14.16 -13.53
C LEU A 146 -17.03 -14.70 -12.99
N TYR A 147 -16.96 -16.01 -12.74
CA TYR A 147 -15.72 -16.58 -12.19
C TYR A 147 -14.55 -16.53 -13.17
N THR A 148 -14.79 -16.66 -14.47
CA THR A 148 -13.75 -16.49 -15.49
C THR A 148 -13.15 -15.07 -15.43
N GLU A 149 -14.00 -14.05 -15.34
CA GLU A 149 -13.55 -12.66 -15.26
C GLU A 149 -12.87 -12.35 -13.90
N VAL A 150 -13.40 -12.89 -12.80
CA VAL A 150 -12.80 -12.79 -11.47
C VAL A 150 -11.41 -13.41 -11.45
N ASP A 151 -11.22 -14.60 -12.00
CA ASP A 151 -9.92 -15.30 -12.03
C ASP A 151 -8.89 -14.54 -12.85
N LEU A 152 -9.28 -14.01 -13.99
CA LEU A 152 -8.40 -13.19 -14.82
C LEU A 152 -7.93 -11.93 -14.08
N LEU A 153 -8.86 -11.21 -13.47
CA LEU A 153 -8.55 -9.99 -12.72
C LEU A 153 -7.74 -10.29 -11.47
N LYS A 154 -8.10 -11.33 -10.72
CA LYS A 154 -7.36 -11.77 -9.54
C LYS A 154 -5.93 -12.14 -9.89
N GLY A 155 -5.72 -12.95 -10.92
CA GLY A 155 -4.38 -13.34 -11.36
C GLY A 155 -3.51 -12.14 -11.79
N ASN A 156 -4.10 -11.12 -12.42
CA ASN A 156 -3.38 -9.89 -12.76
C ASN A 156 -3.04 -9.05 -11.51
N ILE A 157 -3.99 -8.92 -10.58
CA ILE A 157 -3.79 -8.17 -9.34
C ILE A 157 -2.76 -8.86 -8.45
N ASP A 158 -2.85 -10.18 -8.27
CA ASP A 158 -1.92 -10.94 -7.44
C ASP A 158 -0.47 -10.83 -7.95
N ARG A 159 -0.27 -10.76 -9.28
CA ARG A 159 1.06 -10.48 -9.87
C ARG A 159 1.59 -9.10 -9.51
N ILE A 160 0.73 -8.08 -9.45
CA ILE A 160 1.13 -6.70 -9.11
C ILE A 160 1.42 -6.58 -7.61
N LEU A 161 0.61 -7.27 -6.79
CA LEU A 161 0.76 -7.29 -5.33
C LEU A 161 1.89 -8.22 -4.87
N TYR A 162 2.44 -9.03 -5.80
CA TYR A 162 3.45 -10.01 -5.48
C TYR A 162 4.60 -9.42 -4.69
N LYS A 163 4.97 -10.09 -3.60
CA LYS A 163 6.05 -9.68 -2.69
C LYS A 163 5.89 -8.30 -2.05
N ASN A 164 4.65 -7.88 -1.80
CA ASN A 164 4.33 -6.65 -1.06
C ASN A 164 4.94 -5.34 -1.61
N ILE A 165 5.32 -5.30 -2.88
CA ILE A 165 5.78 -4.07 -3.55
C ILE A 165 4.69 -3.00 -3.44
N VAL A 166 3.41 -3.40 -3.63
CA VAL A 166 2.25 -2.58 -3.28
C VAL A 166 1.44 -3.32 -2.23
N PRO A 167 1.13 -2.70 -1.09
CA PRO A 167 0.31 -3.35 -0.08
C PRO A 167 -1.09 -3.66 -0.62
N ALA A 168 -1.63 -4.84 -0.28
CA ALA A 168 -2.94 -5.31 -0.70
C ALA A 168 -4.08 -4.53 -0.02
N ARG A 169 -4.08 -3.20 -0.15
CA ARG A 169 -5.12 -2.32 0.41
C ARG A 169 -6.27 -2.16 -0.59
N PRO A 170 -7.52 -2.04 -0.12
CA PRO A 170 -8.69 -1.86 -0.99
C PRO A 170 -8.53 -0.76 -2.03
N PHE A 171 -7.95 0.37 -1.63
CA PHE A 171 -7.72 1.51 -2.53
C PHE A 171 -6.87 1.13 -3.75
N TYR A 172 -5.74 0.45 -3.54
CA TYR A 172 -4.86 0.07 -4.65
C TYR A 172 -5.50 -0.97 -5.57
N ILE A 173 -6.19 -1.96 -4.98
CA ILE A 173 -6.91 -2.97 -5.74
C ILE A 173 -7.99 -2.32 -6.62
N LEU A 174 -8.76 -1.38 -6.09
CA LEU A 174 -9.79 -0.66 -6.85
C LEU A 174 -9.19 0.19 -7.97
N VAL A 175 -8.05 0.85 -7.76
CA VAL A 175 -7.36 1.59 -8.82
C VAL A 175 -6.90 0.65 -9.93
N PHE A 176 -6.36 -0.52 -9.59
CA PHE A 176 -5.97 -1.50 -10.61
C PHE A 176 -7.18 -2.05 -11.37
N LEU A 177 -8.28 -2.36 -10.69
CA LEU A 177 -9.51 -2.80 -11.34
C LEU A 177 -10.04 -1.75 -12.33
N GLN A 178 -10.08 -0.49 -11.90
CA GLN A 178 -10.48 0.63 -12.75
C GLN A 178 -9.57 0.75 -13.98
N MET A 179 -8.29 0.58 -13.78
CA MET A 179 -7.30 0.66 -14.84
C MET A 179 -7.45 -0.50 -15.84
N PHE A 180 -7.60 -1.75 -15.38
CA PHE A 180 -7.83 -2.89 -16.25
C PHE A 180 -9.13 -2.73 -17.05
N GLU A 181 -10.19 -2.20 -16.46
CA GLU A 181 -11.43 -1.92 -17.16
C GLU A 181 -11.24 -0.84 -18.25
N ALA A 182 -10.52 0.23 -17.97
CA ALA A 182 -10.21 1.27 -18.93
C ALA A 182 -9.38 0.72 -20.11
N HIS A 183 -8.36 -0.10 -19.84
CA HIS A 183 -7.53 -0.73 -20.87
C HIS A 183 -8.29 -1.76 -21.70
N LYS A 184 -9.18 -2.55 -21.09
CA LYS A 184 -10.06 -3.48 -21.80
C LYS A 184 -10.95 -2.75 -22.82
N LYS A 185 -11.47 -1.58 -22.45
CA LYS A 185 -12.29 -0.73 -23.35
C LYS A 185 -11.49 -0.19 -24.53
N LEU A 186 -10.18 0.01 -24.37
CA LEU A 186 -9.28 0.55 -25.41
C LEU A 186 -8.57 -0.54 -26.21
N ASN A 187 -8.81 -1.82 -25.92
CA ASN A 187 -8.08 -2.97 -26.49
C ASN A 187 -6.54 -2.85 -26.37
N ILE A 188 -6.06 -2.21 -25.30
CA ILE A 188 -4.63 -2.06 -25.02
C ILE A 188 -4.21 -3.16 -24.06
N GLU A 189 -3.24 -3.98 -24.47
CA GLU A 189 -2.60 -4.93 -23.56
C GLU A 189 -1.71 -4.18 -22.57
N LEU A 190 -1.96 -4.35 -21.27
CA LEU A 190 -1.07 -3.88 -20.22
C LEU A 190 0.19 -4.73 -20.19
N THR A 191 1.20 -4.31 -20.95
CA THR A 191 2.43 -5.07 -21.14
C THR A 191 3.45 -4.87 -20.03
N SER A 192 3.26 -3.89 -19.13
CA SER A 192 4.21 -3.68 -18.03
C SER A 192 3.57 -3.19 -16.74
N PHE A 193 3.97 -3.80 -15.63
CA PHE A 193 3.60 -3.38 -14.28
C PHE A 193 4.04 -1.94 -13.95
N GLY A 194 5.09 -1.44 -14.62
CA GLY A 194 5.58 -0.08 -14.44
C GLY A 194 4.50 0.98 -14.68
N HIS A 195 3.65 0.80 -15.69
CA HIS A 195 2.53 1.71 -15.93
C HIS A 195 1.50 1.69 -14.81
N CYS A 196 1.25 0.54 -14.19
CA CYS A 196 0.31 0.42 -13.07
C CYS A 196 0.74 1.28 -11.88
N TYR A 197 2.03 1.28 -11.59
CA TYR A 197 2.56 2.07 -10.48
C TYR A 197 2.59 3.57 -10.78
N GLN A 198 2.88 3.94 -12.02
CA GLN A 198 2.83 5.33 -12.46
C GLN A 198 1.41 5.90 -12.36
N GLU A 199 0.40 5.13 -12.76
CA GLU A 199 -1.00 5.49 -12.61
C GLU A 199 -1.42 5.64 -11.14
N LEU A 200 -0.93 4.78 -10.25
CA LEU A 200 -1.15 4.93 -8.81
C LEU A 200 -0.64 6.27 -8.29
N ILE A 201 0.56 6.64 -8.69
CA ILE A 201 1.18 7.91 -8.29
C ILE A 201 0.37 9.08 -8.84
N TYR A 202 -0.05 9.03 -10.11
CA TYR A 202 -0.88 10.05 -10.71
C TYR A 202 -2.23 10.21 -10.01
N LYS A 203 -2.87 9.09 -9.63
CA LYS A 203 -4.10 9.12 -8.82
C LYS A 203 -3.89 9.75 -7.45
N THR A 204 -2.73 9.53 -6.84
CA THR A 204 -2.39 10.15 -5.57
C THR A 204 -2.21 11.67 -5.72
N PHE A 205 -1.56 12.12 -6.79
CA PHE A 205 -1.43 13.54 -7.13
C PHE A 205 -2.78 14.19 -7.42
N GLU A 206 -3.67 13.50 -8.15
CA GLU A 206 -5.02 13.96 -8.42
C GLU A 206 -5.82 14.19 -7.13
N ASN A 207 -5.72 13.28 -6.16
CA ASN A 207 -6.40 13.38 -4.87
C ASN A 207 -6.01 14.63 -4.08
N ILE A 208 -4.76 15.04 -4.13
CA ILE A 208 -4.26 16.28 -3.48
C ILE A 208 -4.33 17.50 -4.41
N LYS A 209 -4.94 17.33 -5.60
CA LYS A 209 -5.18 18.41 -6.59
C LYS A 209 -3.91 19.06 -7.14
N ILE A 210 -2.84 18.31 -7.33
CA ILE A 210 -1.68 18.76 -8.12
C ILE A 210 -2.13 18.93 -9.57
N ASN A 211 -1.65 19.98 -10.23
CA ASN A 211 -1.95 20.21 -11.64
C ASN A 211 -1.27 19.11 -12.50
N SER A 212 -2.00 18.51 -13.44
CA SER A 212 -1.47 17.46 -14.31
C SER A 212 -0.24 17.90 -15.13
N LYS A 213 -0.09 19.19 -15.41
CA LYS A 213 1.08 19.74 -16.11
C LYS A 213 2.37 19.60 -15.27
N ASP A 214 2.25 19.52 -13.95
CA ASP A 214 3.38 19.43 -13.03
C ASP A 214 3.76 17.98 -12.70
N TYR A 215 2.98 16.97 -13.12
CA TYR A 215 3.24 15.56 -12.80
C TYR A 215 4.63 15.12 -13.22
N SER A 216 5.07 15.47 -14.43
CA SER A 216 6.42 15.12 -14.93
C SER A 216 7.53 15.70 -14.04
N LYS A 217 7.33 16.90 -13.49
CA LYS A 217 8.27 17.54 -12.57
C LYS A 217 8.37 16.73 -11.25
N TYR A 218 7.21 16.35 -10.67
CA TYR A 218 7.19 15.56 -9.46
C TYR A 218 7.82 14.17 -9.66
N ILE A 219 7.52 13.50 -10.77
CA ILE A 219 8.11 12.21 -11.12
C ILE A 219 9.64 12.32 -11.26
N ASN A 220 10.14 13.37 -11.92
CA ASN A 220 11.57 13.59 -12.05
C ASN A 220 12.24 13.78 -10.69
N ILE A 221 11.64 14.60 -9.81
CA ILE A 221 12.15 14.81 -8.45
C ILE A 221 12.18 13.49 -7.67
N LEU A 222 11.10 12.69 -7.72
CA LEU A 222 11.04 11.40 -7.06
C LEU A 222 12.09 10.42 -7.61
N THR A 223 12.34 10.43 -8.91
CA THR A 223 13.37 9.60 -9.56
C THR A 223 14.77 9.99 -9.09
N GLU A 224 15.10 11.27 -9.05
CA GLU A 224 16.40 11.73 -8.57
C GLU A 224 16.57 11.54 -7.06
N LEU A 225 15.51 11.76 -6.27
CA LEU A 225 15.51 11.54 -4.82
C LEU A 225 15.70 10.05 -4.48
N ALA A 226 14.98 9.17 -5.18
CA ALA A 226 15.12 7.74 -5.00
C ALA A 226 16.54 7.27 -5.33
N TRP A 227 17.09 7.76 -6.43
CA TRP A 227 18.49 7.48 -6.78
C TRP A 227 19.47 8.01 -5.73
N PHE A 228 19.24 9.19 -5.20
CA PHE A 228 20.09 9.77 -4.15
C PHE A 228 20.10 8.94 -2.88
N ILE A 229 18.92 8.49 -2.41
CA ILE A 229 18.77 7.61 -1.25
C ILE A 229 19.47 6.26 -1.50
N PHE A 230 19.21 5.66 -2.66
CA PHE A 230 19.81 4.38 -3.05
C PHE A 230 21.34 4.45 -3.11
N TYR A 231 21.87 5.51 -3.70
CA TYR A 231 23.33 5.72 -3.83
C TYR A 231 23.99 5.90 -2.46
N LEU A 232 23.32 6.56 -1.51
CA LEU A 232 23.80 6.70 -0.14
C LEU A 232 23.69 5.41 0.68
N LYS A 233 23.06 4.35 0.16
CA LYS A 233 22.77 3.09 0.85
C LYS A 233 22.04 3.35 2.18
N LYS A 234 21.08 4.28 2.18
CA LYS A 234 20.24 4.66 3.31
C LYS A 234 18.78 4.38 3.01
N ASN A 235 17.97 4.28 4.06
CA ASN A 235 16.51 4.17 3.94
C ASN A 235 15.79 5.47 4.27
N LYS A 236 16.47 6.39 4.95
CA LYS A 236 15.93 7.69 5.42
C LYS A 236 16.97 8.78 5.20
N LEU A 237 16.49 10.01 4.98
CA LEU A 237 17.32 11.21 4.85
C LEU A 237 16.97 12.19 5.96
N ASN A 238 17.97 12.73 6.64
CA ASN A 238 17.78 13.85 7.55
C ASN A 238 17.61 15.18 6.80
N GLN A 239 17.22 16.24 7.51
CA GLN A 239 16.98 17.56 6.90
C GLN A 239 18.19 18.10 6.13
N HIS A 240 19.41 17.94 6.65
CA HIS A 240 20.62 18.39 5.96
C HIS A 240 20.84 17.62 4.63
N GLU A 241 20.55 16.34 4.58
CA GLU A 241 20.69 15.51 3.37
C GLU A 241 19.63 15.88 2.32
N ILE A 242 18.41 16.19 2.76
CA ILE A 242 17.37 16.75 1.88
C ILE A 242 17.80 18.09 1.30
N ASP A 243 18.42 18.95 2.12
CA ASP A 243 18.96 20.22 1.65
C ASP A 243 20.08 20.01 0.62
N CYS A 244 21.00 19.09 0.88
CA CYS A 244 22.03 18.70 -0.07
C CYS A 244 21.44 18.13 -1.37
N PHE A 245 20.39 17.31 -1.30
CA PHE A 245 19.71 16.79 -2.47
C PHE A 245 19.12 17.91 -3.33
N PHE A 246 18.36 18.83 -2.74
CA PHE A 246 17.71 19.91 -3.50
C PHE A 246 18.74 20.87 -4.09
N ASN A 247 19.82 21.19 -3.39
CA ASN A 247 20.90 22.01 -3.94
C ASN A 247 21.54 21.36 -5.19
N LYS A 248 21.84 20.06 -5.14
CA LYS A 248 22.36 19.33 -6.32
C LYS A 248 21.31 19.23 -7.44
N TYR A 249 20.05 19.12 -7.09
CA TYR A 249 18.96 19.07 -8.06
C TYR A 249 18.84 20.43 -8.79
N ASP A 250 18.88 21.55 -8.05
CA ASP A 250 18.82 22.89 -8.61
C ASP A 250 20.02 23.21 -9.53
N GLU A 251 21.21 22.80 -9.14
CA GLU A 251 22.41 22.90 -10.00
C GLU A 251 22.24 22.17 -11.32
N LYS A 252 21.58 20.99 -11.31
CA LYS A 252 21.38 20.14 -12.47
C LYS A 252 20.27 20.60 -13.40
N PHE A 253 19.13 21.06 -12.82
CA PHE A 253 17.88 21.31 -13.54
C PHE A 253 17.46 22.82 -13.59
N LEU A 254 18.24 23.72 -12.98
CA LEU A 254 18.10 25.19 -13.05
C LEU A 254 16.72 25.78 -12.68
N SER A 255 15.91 25.18 -11.78
CA SER A 255 14.53 25.65 -11.75
C SER A 255 13.68 25.57 -10.45
N ILE A 256 14.17 25.13 -9.28
CA ILE A 256 13.25 24.75 -8.20
C ILE A 256 13.38 25.54 -6.89
N SER A 257 14.40 26.38 -6.73
CA SER A 257 14.75 27.02 -5.46
C SER A 257 13.59 27.70 -4.71
N ASN A 258 12.57 28.19 -5.42
CA ASN A 258 11.42 28.89 -4.81
C ASN A 258 10.20 27.99 -4.52
N GLU A 259 10.18 26.72 -4.99
CA GLU A 259 9.02 25.82 -4.86
C GLU A 259 9.33 24.57 -4.03
N ARG A 260 10.54 24.46 -3.52
CA ARG A 260 11.05 23.29 -2.82
C ARG A 260 10.12 22.83 -1.69
N ASP A 261 9.77 23.77 -0.78
CA ASP A 261 8.95 23.46 0.40
C ASP A 261 7.53 23.03 0.00
N VAL A 262 6.97 23.68 -1.05
CA VAL A 262 5.66 23.32 -1.58
C VAL A 262 5.68 21.92 -2.20
N ILE A 263 6.75 21.58 -2.92
CA ILE A 263 6.88 20.25 -3.54
C ILE A 263 7.03 19.18 -2.46
N LEU A 264 7.88 19.41 -1.49
CA LEU A 264 8.09 18.47 -0.38
C LEU A 264 6.81 18.26 0.42
N ASP A 265 6.12 19.34 0.78
CA ASP A 265 4.84 19.30 1.48
C ASP A 265 3.75 18.53 0.68
N ASN A 266 3.70 18.74 -0.63
CA ASN A 266 2.79 17.97 -1.49
C ASN A 266 3.15 16.48 -1.55
N LEU A 267 4.43 16.13 -1.61
CA LEU A 267 4.87 14.72 -1.60
C LEU A 267 4.56 14.02 -0.27
N ILE A 268 4.65 14.75 0.84
CA ILE A 268 4.24 14.26 2.17
C ILE A 268 2.72 14.13 2.24
N LYS A 269 1.95 15.14 1.82
CA LYS A 269 0.48 15.11 1.77
C LYS A 269 -0.07 14.01 0.86
N SER A 270 0.66 13.67 -0.19
CA SER A 270 0.31 12.55 -1.08
C SER A 270 0.61 11.18 -0.47
N HIS A 271 1.22 11.13 0.71
CA HIS A 271 1.69 9.91 1.36
C HIS A 271 2.68 9.08 0.52
N ILE A 272 3.39 9.72 -0.41
CA ILE A 272 4.52 9.09 -1.12
C ILE A 272 5.76 9.16 -0.25
N LEU A 273 5.99 10.33 0.38
CA LEU A 273 7.01 10.52 1.40
C LEU A 273 6.38 10.59 2.79
N VAL A 274 7.17 10.26 3.78
CA VAL A 274 6.85 10.40 5.21
C VAL A 274 7.89 11.32 5.81
N ASP A 275 7.42 12.25 6.67
CA ASP A 275 8.24 13.04 7.56
C ASP A 275 8.01 12.54 8.98
N SER A 276 9.02 11.95 9.60
CA SER A 276 8.96 11.43 10.96
C SER A 276 10.28 11.71 11.69
N ASP A 277 10.21 12.40 12.82
CA ASP A 277 11.35 12.71 13.70
C ASP A 277 12.52 13.43 13.00
N MET A 278 12.21 14.33 12.07
CA MET A 278 13.16 15.05 11.21
C MET A 278 13.82 14.21 10.11
N ASP A 279 13.35 12.97 9.91
CA ASP A 279 13.78 12.12 8.81
C ASP A 279 12.69 12.01 7.73
N ILE A 280 13.10 12.06 6.47
CA ILE A 280 12.21 11.92 5.31
C ILE A 280 12.56 10.64 4.58
N TYR A 281 11.54 9.84 4.27
CA TYR A 281 11.68 8.57 3.56
C TYR A 281 10.45 8.23 2.71
N PHE A 282 10.61 7.29 1.78
CA PHE A 282 9.48 6.79 0.99
C PHE A 282 8.59 5.88 1.85
N LYS A 283 7.30 6.14 1.86
CA LYS A 283 6.31 5.37 2.63
C LYS A 283 6.21 3.91 2.20
N TYR A 284 6.45 3.66 0.91
CA TYR A 284 6.35 2.32 0.32
C TYR A 284 7.59 2.04 -0.54
N PRO A 285 7.86 0.77 -0.89
CA PRO A 285 8.98 0.39 -1.75
C PRO A 285 8.97 1.00 -3.16
N TYR A 286 8.16 2.03 -3.41
CA TYR A 286 8.15 2.79 -4.68
C TYR A 286 9.52 3.37 -5.03
N ILE A 287 10.37 3.57 -4.03
CA ILE A 287 11.76 3.98 -4.25
C ILE A 287 12.44 3.09 -5.29
N LEU A 288 12.17 1.78 -5.23
CA LEU A 288 12.74 0.81 -6.16
C LEU A 288 12.31 1.09 -7.62
N LEU A 289 11.04 1.49 -7.82
CA LEU A 289 10.52 1.83 -9.14
C LEU A 289 11.22 3.05 -9.76
N PHE A 290 11.39 4.08 -8.95
CA PHE A 290 12.05 5.30 -9.42
C PHE A 290 13.55 5.08 -9.66
N CYS A 291 14.24 4.32 -8.80
CA CYS A 291 15.63 3.93 -9.02
C CYS A 291 15.78 3.13 -10.31
N CYS A 292 14.86 2.21 -10.61
CA CYS A 292 14.91 1.38 -11.82
C CYS A 292 14.83 2.23 -13.08
N GLN A 293 13.97 3.25 -13.11
CA GLN A 293 13.90 4.17 -14.24
C GLN A 293 15.25 4.86 -14.45
N LYS A 294 15.86 5.37 -13.38
CA LYS A 294 17.17 6.04 -13.46
C LYS A 294 18.28 5.13 -13.97
N ILE A 295 18.33 3.89 -13.48
CA ILE A 295 19.29 2.87 -13.93
C ILE A 295 19.06 2.56 -15.41
N ALA A 296 17.81 2.34 -15.81
CA ALA A 296 17.42 2.00 -17.16
C ALA A 296 17.84 3.08 -18.19
N GLU A 297 17.66 4.37 -17.83
CA GLU A 297 18.02 5.50 -18.69
C GLU A 297 19.53 5.68 -18.85
N ASN A 298 20.33 5.29 -17.87
CA ASN A 298 21.76 5.62 -17.80
C ASN A 298 22.68 4.41 -17.93
N CYS A 299 22.18 3.19 -17.93
CA CYS A 299 23.00 1.96 -17.94
C CYS A 299 23.94 1.83 -19.17
N ASN A 300 23.63 2.51 -20.28
CA ASN A 300 24.46 2.52 -21.48
C ASN A 300 25.52 3.63 -21.51
N ASN A 301 25.29 4.71 -20.76
CA ASN A 301 26.00 5.96 -20.94
C ASN A 301 26.95 6.30 -19.78
N SER A 302 26.93 5.52 -18.71
CA SER A 302 27.72 5.81 -17.52
C SER A 302 28.29 4.53 -16.89
N GLU A 303 29.60 4.52 -16.71
CA GLU A 303 30.32 3.43 -16.04
C GLU A 303 29.81 3.20 -14.60
N SER A 304 29.49 4.27 -13.88
CA SER A 304 28.95 4.17 -12.52
C SER A 304 27.62 3.41 -12.45
N PHE A 305 26.75 3.57 -13.46
CA PHE A 305 25.48 2.82 -13.51
C PHE A 305 25.70 1.36 -13.94
N GLN A 306 26.73 1.08 -14.74
CA GLN A 306 27.10 -0.31 -15.08
C GLN A 306 27.61 -1.06 -13.85
N ILE A 307 28.42 -0.42 -13.01
CA ILE A 307 28.90 -1.00 -11.73
C ILE A 307 27.70 -1.34 -10.83
N VAL A 308 26.74 -0.42 -10.68
CA VAL A 308 25.53 -0.69 -9.88
C VAL A 308 24.71 -1.84 -10.46
N LEU A 309 24.57 -1.89 -11.77
CA LEU A 309 23.88 -2.98 -12.44
C LEU A 309 24.56 -4.33 -12.18
N ASP A 310 25.88 -4.38 -12.26
CA ASP A 310 26.66 -5.59 -12.00
C ASP A 310 26.55 -6.01 -10.52
N GLU A 311 26.60 -5.07 -9.57
CA GLU A 311 26.35 -5.36 -8.16
C GLU A 311 24.95 -5.94 -7.90
N LEU A 312 23.92 -5.44 -8.60
CA LEU A 312 22.56 -5.96 -8.50
C LEU A 312 22.44 -7.38 -9.07
N ILE A 313 23.11 -7.64 -10.20
CA ILE A 313 23.13 -8.96 -10.84
C ILE A 313 23.86 -9.98 -9.98
N ASP A 314 24.96 -9.62 -9.35
CA ASP A 314 25.70 -10.49 -8.44
C ASP A 314 24.87 -10.87 -7.21
N LYS A 315 23.95 -9.97 -6.80
CA LYS A 315 23.00 -10.17 -5.70
C LYS A 315 21.60 -10.61 -6.16
N LEU A 316 21.49 -11.26 -7.31
CA LEU A 316 20.20 -11.67 -7.89
C LEU A 316 19.40 -12.61 -6.98
N HIS A 317 20.07 -13.31 -6.07
CA HIS A 317 19.43 -14.16 -5.05
C HIS A 317 18.72 -13.35 -3.94
N MET A 318 19.02 -12.06 -3.82
CA MET A 318 18.33 -11.17 -2.87
C MET A 318 17.08 -10.59 -3.52
N GLU A 319 15.98 -10.63 -2.81
CA GLU A 319 14.67 -10.19 -3.29
C GLU A 319 14.67 -8.74 -3.80
N GLU A 320 15.29 -7.83 -3.06
CA GLU A 320 15.36 -6.42 -3.44
C GLU A 320 16.08 -6.23 -4.78
N SER A 321 17.25 -6.89 -4.96
CA SER A 321 18.01 -6.82 -6.20
C SER A 321 17.25 -7.42 -7.38
N ALA A 322 16.59 -8.57 -7.17
CA ALA A 322 15.77 -9.21 -8.19
C ALA A 322 14.61 -8.32 -8.64
N ASN A 323 13.90 -7.69 -7.69
CA ASN A 323 12.81 -6.77 -7.99
C ASN A 323 13.28 -5.55 -8.78
N ILE A 324 14.41 -4.93 -8.39
CA ILE A 324 15.00 -3.81 -9.13
C ILE A 324 15.31 -4.25 -10.56
N LEU A 325 15.96 -5.39 -10.77
CA LEU A 325 16.31 -5.88 -12.10
C LEU A 325 15.11 -6.19 -12.97
N ILE A 326 14.02 -6.74 -12.42
CA ILE A 326 12.76 -6.93 -13.13
C ILE A 326 12.23 -5.59 -13.64
N PHE A 327 12.20 -4.56 -12.80
CA PHE A 327 11.74 -3.24 -13.23
C PHE A 327 12.70 -2.56 -14.23
N VAL A 328 14.01 -2.68 -14.05
CA VAL A 328 15.00 -2.19 -15.03
C VAL A 328 14.76 -2.82 -16.39
N THR A 329 14.51 -4.13 -16.47
CA THR A 329 14.23 -4.82 -17.73
C THR A 329 12.92 -4.38 -18.39
N HIS A 330 11.93 -3.96 -17.62
CA HIS A 330 10.70 -3.38 -18.14
C HIS A 330 10.88 -1.97 -18.71
N HIS A 331 11.75 -1.16 -18.10
CA HIS A 331 12.01 0.21 -18.54
C HIS A 331 13.05 0.28 -19.68
N THR A 332 13.97 -0.68 -19.74
CA THR A 332 14.96 -0.72 -20.81
C THR A 332 14.75 -1.94 -21.71
N LYS A 333 14.74 -1.71 -23.02
CA LYS A 333 14.81 -2.80 -24.01
C LYS A 333 16.25 -3.20 -24.33
N ASN A 334 17.17 -2.96 -23.38
CA ASN A 334 18.59 -3.18 -23.59
C ASN A 334 18.94 -4.67 -23.53
N LYS A 335 19.38 -5.21 -24.64
CA LYS A 335 19.77 -6.60 -24.77
C LYS A 335 20.92 -6.98 -23.82
N LEU A 336 21.88 -6.05 -23.57
CA LEU A 336 23.01 -6.30 -22.68
C LEU A 336 22.59 -6.60 -21.25
N VAL A 337 21.56 -5.93 -20.73
CA VAL A 337 21.03 -6.18 -19.37
C VAL A 337 20.48 -7.60 -19.28
N LEU A 338 19.69 -8.01 -20.28
CA LEU A 338 19.12 -9.36 -20.33
C LEU A 338 20.20 -10.43 -20.46
N GLU A 339 21.21 -10.20 -21.32
CA GLU A 339 22.33 -11.14 -21.50
C GLU A 339 23.16 -11.29 -20.21
N LYS A 340 23.42 -10.20 -19.48
CA LYS A 340 24.13 -10.26 -18.20
C LYS A 340 23.34 -11.05 -17.15
N ILE A 341 22.03 -10.82 -17.03
CA ILE A 341 21.14 -11.57 -16.11
C ILE A 341 21.13 -13.05 -16.50
N GLN A 342 20.95 -13.36 -17.77
CA GLN A 342 20.92 -14.74 -18.26
C GLN A 342 22.24 -15.46 -17.97
N ASN A 343 23.37 -14.83 -18.22
CA ASN A 343 24.68 -15.40 -17.94
C ASN A 343 24.87 -15.68 -16.44
N CYS A 344 24.45 -14.75 -15.56
CA CYS A 344 24.49 -14.96 -14.12
C CYS A 344 23.63 -16.17 -13.69
N LEU A 345 22.40 -16.27 -14.20
CA LEU A 345 21.50 -17.39 -13.90
C LEU A 345 22.08 -18.74 -14.39
N CYS A 346 22.65 -18.79 -15.59
CA CYS A 346 23.28 -19.99 -16.11
C CYS A 346 24.47 -20.43 -15.25
N LEU A 347 25.24 -19.47 -14.71
CA LEU A 347 26.39 -19.79 -13.84
C LEU A 347 25.93 -20.27 -12.45
N GLN A 348 24.91 -19.67 -11.88
CA GLN A 348 24.39 -20.07 -10.55
C GLN A 348 23.91 -21.52 -10.52
N PHE A 349 23.32 -22.00 -11.60
CA PHE A 349 22.80 -23.37 -11.69
C PHE A 349 23.67 -24.31 -12.53
N SER A 350 24.90 -23.92 -12.87
CA SER A 350 25.80 -24.71 -13.71
C SER A 350 26.13 -26.09 -13.15
N GLN A 351 26.01 -26.27 -11.83
CA GLN A 351 26.23 -27.57 -11.15
C GLN A 351 24.93 -28.35 -10.94
N ALA A 352 23.79 -27.76 -11.19
CA ALA A 352 22.51 -28.43 -11.05
C ALA A 352 22.23 -29.27 -12.30
N LYS A 353 21.71 -30.48 -12.10
CA LYS A 353 21.23 -31.30 -13.20
C LYS A 353 20.00 -30.63 -13.82
N GLU A 354 20.00 -30.46 -15.13
CA GLU A 354 18.84 -29.91 -15.84
C GLU A 354 17.61 -30.79 -15.58
N ALA A 355 16.49 -30.15 -15.20
CA ALA A 355 15.20 -30.82 -15.14
C ALA A 355 14.76 -31.14 -16.58
N THR A 356 14.69 -32.41 -16.93
CA THR A 356 14.26 -32.84 -18.26
C THR A 356 12.81 -33.32 -18.18
N LEU A 357 12.07 -33.26 -19.31
CA LEU A 357 10.74 -33.80 -19.43
C LEU A 357 10.79 -35.34 -19.70
N ASN A 358 11.87 -36.01 -19.29
CA ASN A 358 12.00 -37.48 -19.43
C ASN A 358 10.99 -38.19 -18.55
N LYS A 359 10.42 -39.25 -19.07
CA LYS A 359 9.35 -40.03 -18.42
C LYS A 359 9.71 -40.45 -17.00
N ASN A 360 10.95 -40.85 -16.77
CA ASN A 360 11.44 -41.31 -15.46
C ASN A 360 11.56 -40.16 -14.41
N GLU A 361 11.68 -38.93 -14.84
CA GLU A 361 11.73 -37.76 -13.95
C GLU A 361 10.32 -37.21 -13.66
N LEU A 362 9.33 -37.61 -14.46
CA LEU A 362 7.93 -37.24 -14.34
C LEU A 362 7.04 -38.32 -13.72
N ASP A 363 7.63 -39.48 -13.31
CA ASP A 363 6.87 -40.58 -12.74
C ASP A 363 6.02 -40.13 -11.53
N PHE A 364 6.56 -39.24 -10.67
CA PHE A 364 5.80 -38.71 -9.54
C PHE A 364 4.56 -37.90 -9.97
N ILE A 365 4.64 -37.17 -11.11
CA ILE A 365 3.48 -36.44 -11.67
C ILE A 365 2.48 -37.42 -12.23
N THR A 366 2.97 -38.48 -12.85
CA THR A 366 2.11 -39.57 -13.40
C THR A 366 1.38 -40.27 -12.28
N ASP A 367 2.06 -40.58 -11.17
CA ASP A 367 1.46 -41.19 -9.98
C ASP A 367 0.42 -40.26 -9.36
N PHE A 368 0.73 -38.99 -9.21
CA PHE A 368 -0.21 -37.95 -8.73
C PHE A 368 -1.44 -37.83 -9.63
N LEU A 369 -1.25 -37.80 -10.97
CA LEU A 369 -2.36 -37.76 -11.94
C LEU A 369 -3.22 -39.03 -11.90
N ASN A 370 -2.62 -40.19 -11.65
CA ASN A 370 -3.35 -41.43 -11.48
C ASN A 370 -4.19 -41.48 -10.19
N GLU A 371 -3.70 -40.88 -9.12
CA GLU A 371 -4.47 -40.67 -7.88
C GLU A 371 -5.66 -39.71 -8.11
N ILE A 372 -5.47 -38.65 -8.87
CA ILE A 372 -6.53 -37.67 -9.20
C ILE A 372 -7.63 -38.29 -10.06
N SER A 373 -7.31 -39.25 -10.93
CA SER A 373 -8.30 -39.92 -11.82
C SER A 373 -9.40 -40.64 -11.07
N ASN A 374 -9.23 -40.94 -9.80
CA ASN A 374 -10.23 -41.56 -8.93
C ASN A 374 -11.10 -40.51 -8.16
N ILE A 375 -10.90 -39.20 -8.39
CA ILE A 375 -11.74 -38.18 -7.78
C ILE A 375 -13.10 -38.21 -8.45
N VAL A 376 -14.12 -38.66 -7.72
CA VAL A 376 -15.52 -38.54 -8.12
C VAL A 376 -15.83 -37.05 -8.24
N LEU A 377 -16.37 -36.62 -9.37
CA LEU A 377 -16.90 -35.28 -9.56
C LEU A 377 -18.13 -35.11 -8.65
N GLU A 378 -17.90 -34.74 -7.40
CA GLU A 378 -18.96 -34.32 -6.51
C GLU A 378 -19.46 -32.93 -6.97
N GLN A 379 -20.78 -32.75 -6.96
CA GLN A 379 -21.35 -31.41 -7.13
C GLN A 379 -20.98 -30.58 -5.88
N ARG A 380 -19.89 -29.85 -5.96
CA ARG A 380 -19.43 -28.96 -4.88
C ARG A 380 -19.98 -27.56 -5.14
N GLU A 381 -20.31 -26.86 -4.06
CA GLU A 381 -20.63 -25.44 -4.14
C GLU A 381 -19.37 -24.67 -4.49
N ILE A 382 -19.28 -24.17 -5.72
CA ILE A 382 -18.09 -23.50 -6.29
C ILE A 382 -17.55 -22.44 -5.32
N GLN A 383 -18.41 -21.62 -4.74
CA GLN A 383 -17.98 -20.55 -3.84
C GLN A 383 -17.32 -21.08 -2.55
N LYS A 384 -17.82 -22.17 -1.98
CA LYS A 384 -17.22 -22.75 -0.76
C LYS A 384 -15.83 -23.33 -1.03
N GLU A 385 -15.64 -23.99 -2.16
CA GLU A 385 -14.32 -24.50 -2.54
C GLU A 385 -13.33 -23.36 -2.81
N ARG A 386 -13.77 -22.30 -3.47
CA ARG A 386 -12.94 -21.10 -3.69
C ARG A 386 -12.56 -20.43 -2.38
N ASP A 387 -13.50 -20.30 -1.45
CA ASP A 387 -13.25 -19.71 -0.13
C ASP A 387 -12.23 -20.54 0.65
N HIS A 388 -12.37 -21.88 0.63
CA HIS A 388 -11.43 -22.79 1.28
C HIS A 388 -10.02 -22.69 0.66
N ASN A 389 -9.90 -22.67 -0.66
CA ASN A 389 -8.63 -22.52 -1.35
C ASN A 389 -7.96 -21.19 -1.03
N ASN A 390 -8.73 -20.09 -1.00
CA ASN A 390 -8.22 -18.77 -0.67
C ASN A 390 -7.79 -18.69 0.81
N GLU A 391 -8.49 -19.33 1.74
CA GLU A 391 -8.11 -19.42 3.14
C GLU A 391 -6.78 -20.17 3.32
N ASN A 392 -6.55 -21.24 2.54
CA ASN A 392 -5.27 -21.95 2.53
C ASN A 392 -4.13 -21.07 1.99
N LEU A 393 -4.38 -20.32 0.91
CA LEU A 393 -3.40 -19.36 0.39
C LEU A 393 -3.11 -18.25 1.39
N ASP A 394 -4.13 -17.73 2.10
CA ASP A 394 -3.96 -16.73 3.15
C ASP A 394 -3.12 -17.28 4.32
N TYR A 395 -3.29 -18.54 4.68
CA TYR A 395 -2.47 -19.19 5.70
C TYR A 395 -1.00 -19.28 5.28
N ILE A 396 -0.73 -19.66 4.03
CA ILE A 396 0.64 -19.74 3.47
C ILE A 396 1.27 -18.33 3.45
N GLU A 397 0.58 -17.34 2.90
CA GLU A 397 1.06 -15.95 2.80
C GLU A 397 1.38 -15.34 4.18
N ASN A 398 0.54 -15.60 5.20
CA ASN A 398 0.78 -15.15 6.55
C ASN A 398 1.94 -15.90 7.25
N SER A 399 2.17 -17.17 6.94
CA SER A 399 3.27 -17.95 7.50
C SER A 399 4.62 -17.48 6.94
N GLU A 400 4.68 -17.09 5.67
CA GLU A 400 5.87 -16.52 5.04
C GLU A 400 6.20 -15.15 5.66
N LEU A 401 5.20 -14.28 5.87
CA LEU A 401 5.37 -12.97 6.51
C LEU A 401 5.80 -13.03 7.98
N SER A 402 5.65 -14.17 8.65
CA SER A 402 6.07 -14.35 10.03
C SER A 402 7.52 -14.84 10.17
N LEU A 403 8.17 -15.18 9.05
CA LEU A 403 9.56 -15.65 8.99
C LEU A 403 10.54 -14.51 8.64
N ASP A 404 10.05 -13.37 8.18
CA ASP A 404 10.77 -12.11 7.94
C ASP A 404 10.65 -11.14 9.15
#